data_43ba9e4c0ade9f70d80812da4a543542
#
_entry.id   43ba9e4c0ade9f70d80812da4a543542
#
_cell.length_a   1.000
_cell.length_b   1.000
_cell.length_c   1.000
_cell.angle_alpha   90.00
_cell.angle_beta   90.00
_cell.angle_gamma   90.00
#
_symmetry.space_group_name_H-M   'P 1'
#
loop_
_entity.id
_entity.type
_entity.pdbx_description
1 polymer ?
#
loop_
_entity_poly.entity_id
_entity_poly.type
_entity_poly.pdbx_seq_one_letter_code
_entity_poly.pdbx_strand_id
1 'polypeptide(L)'
;MAAPKRKIINDPVYGFITINHPLIFSILAHPYYQRLRRITQMAMGQLVYPGAVHTRFHHSLGAYHLMGNAVNELRSKGTEITEEEETAVKAAILLHDIGHGPYSHALEHVVVKGVHHEALSLQIMHEMNAAFDGQLTLAIQIFTGAYHKPFLHQLISGQLDVDRMDYLSRDSFFCGVSEGVIGYDRILKMLVVVDGQLMIEEKGIYSVEKFLVARRQMYWQVYLHKTVLSAEKMMVKILERARSLYTSTDPAMQTGSALDYFLGAFTGVMDSFALAQFCALDDHDIIHAIKRWSAHPDKVLSLLCSRFLTRKLYKTTIQSEPFLPATIAAKQKESVDAFDLDASEVDYVCFTGEATNTLYQTKDERINILFKDGSIKDISLIDNALIHQNLSAAVKKNYICQLL
;
A
#
# COMPACT_ATOMS: atom_id res chain seq x y z
N MET A 1 39.46 2.32 18.37
CA MET A 1 37.99 2.29 18.23
C MET A 1 37.66 1.47 17.00
N ALA A 2 36.76 0.46 17.09
CA ALA A 2 36.28 -0.26 15.91
C ALA A 2 35.55 0.74 15.01
N ALA A 3 35.77 0.66 13.68
CA ALA A 3 35.01 1.48 12.74
C ALA A 3 33.50 1.28 12.91
N PRO A 4 32.67 2.33 12.84
CA PRO A 4 31.25 2.18 12.99
C PRO A 4 30.72 1.21 11.93
N LYS A 5 29.87 0.27 12.36
CA LYS A 5 29.28 -0.73 11.48
C LYS A 5 28.49 -0.01 10.39
N ARG A 6 28.82 -0.27 9.12
CA ARG A 6 28.14 0.31 7.96
C ARG A 6 27.71 -0.80 7.01
N LYS A 7 26.49 -0.73 6.50
CA LYS A 7 25.97 -1.62 5.47
C LYS A 7 25.50 -0.79 4.28
N ILE A 8 25.84 -1.23 3.09
CA ILE A 8 25.38 -0.63 1.83
C ILE A 8 24.45 -1.63 1.16
N ILE A 9 23.29 -1.16 0.74
CA ILE A 9 22.28 -1.93 0.02
C ILE A 9 22.14 -1.33 -1.36
N ASN A 10 22.25 -2.17 -2.41
CA ASN A 10 21.98 -1.74 -3.77
C ASN A 10 20.47 -1.66 -3.99
N ASP A 11 20.01 -0.51 -4.44
CA ASP A 11 18.62 -0.27 -4.82
C ASP A 11 18.54 0.15 -6.29
N PRO A 12 17.64 -0.44 -7.09
CA PRO A 12 17.57 -0.16 -8.53
C PRO A 12 17.08 1.24 -8.87
N VAL A 13 16.38 1.91 -7.93
CA VAL A 13 15.83 3.27 -8.12
C VAL A 13 16.81 4.34 -7.66
N TYR A 14 17.44 4.14 -6.48
CA TYR A 14 18.27 5.17 -5.82
C TYR A 14 19.78 4.84 -5.80
N GLY A 15 20.17 3.70 -6.33
CA GLY A 15 21.58 3.27 -6.29
C GLY A 15 21.96 2.70 -4.92
N PHE A 16 22.72 3.45 -4.12
CA PHE A 16 23.23 2.96 -2.84
C PHE A 16 22.48 3.53 -1.64
N ILE A 17 21.85 2.67 -0.87
CA ILE A 17 21.24 3.02 0.42
C ILE A 17 22.19 2.63 1.53
N THR A 18 22.58 3.60 2.36
CA THR A 18 23.52 3.39 3.47
C THR A 18 22.77 3.28 4.79
N ILE A 19 23.08 2.21 5.53
CA ILE A 19 22.60 1.98 6.90
C ILE A 19 23.83 2.09 7.81
N ASN A 20 23.74 2.91 8.85
CA ASN A 20 24.86 3.20 9.76
C ASN A 20 24.48 3.31 11.25
N HIS A 21 23.19 3.06 11.59
CA HIS A 21 22.71 3.19 12.97
C HIS A 21 22.34 1.83 13.59
N PRO A 22 22.74 1.52 14.85
CA PRO A 22 22.49 0.23 15.50
C PRO A 22 21.01 -0.14 15.57
N LEU A 23 20.12 0.79 15.96
CA LEU A 23 18.66 0.54 16.00
C LEU A 23 18.12 0.13 14.63
N ILE A 24 18.55 0.81 13.56
CA ILE A 24 18.10 0.49 12.20
C ILE A 24 18.58 -0.92 11.79
N PHE A 25 19.79 -1.33 12.19
CA PHE A 25 20.24 -2.72 11.99
C PHE A 25 19.34 -3.73 12.72
N SER A 26 18.95 -3.42 13.96
CA SER A 26 18.07 -4.27 14.76
C SER A 26 16.69 -4.40 14.11
N ILE A 27 16.12 -3.29 13.64
CA ILE A 27 14.84 -3.29 12.88
C ILE A 27 14.97 -4.16 11.63
N LEU A 28 16.01 -3.93 10.81
CA LEU A 28 16.24 -4.71 9.59
C LEU A 28 16.43 -6.20 9.84
N ALA A 29 16.98 -6.59 10.99
CA ALA A 29 17.18 -7.99 11.35
C ALA A 29 15.93 -8.65 11.95
N HIS A 30 14.94 -7.87 12.36
CA HIS A 30 13.75 -8.39 13.03
C HIS A 30 12.89 -9.26 12.09
N PRO A 31 12.38 -10.43 12.53
CA PRO A 31 11.57 -11.32 11.69
C PRO A 31 10.34 -10.64 11.07
N TYR A 32 9.65 -9.78 11.81
CA TYR A 32 8.48 -9.05 11.32
C TYR A 32 8.83 -8.10 10.17
N TYR A 33 9.99 -7.46 10.22
CA TYR A 33 10.46 -6.63 9.14
C TYR A 33 10.93 -7.46 7.92
N GLN A 34 11.63 -8.59 8.16
CA GLN A 34 12.08 -9.49 7.09
C GLN A 34 10.91 -10.12 6.32
N ARG A 35 9.72 -10.23 6.92
CA ARG A 35 8.49 -10.67 6.26
C ARG A 35 8.14 -9.81 5.05
N LEU A 36 8.42 -8.49 5.10
CA LEU A 36 8.14 -7.56 4.00
C LEU A 36 8.82 -7.95 2.68
N ARG A 37 9.85 -8.80 2.69
CA ARG A 37 10.47 -9.36 1.47
C ARG A 37 9.55 -10.31 0.72
N ARG A 38 8.52 -10.82 1.37
CA ARG A 38 7.58 -11.81 0.83
C ARG A 38 6.17 -11.25 0.68
N ILE A 39 6.03 -9.91 0.75
CA ILE A 39 4.79 -9.19 0.47
C ILE A 39 5.04 -8.24 -0.70
N THR A 40 4.36 -8.49 -1.81
CA THR A 40 4.46 -7.66 -3.01
C THR A 40 3.88 -6.26 -2.77
N GLN A 41 4.56 -5.24 -3.29
CA GLN A 41 4.10 -3.85 -3.18
C GLN A 41 2.80 -3.62 -3.95
N MET A 42 2.73 -4.15 -5.16
CA MET A 42 1.65 -3.88 -6.10
C MET A 42 0.67 -5.05 -6.28
N ALA A 43 0.53 -5.90 -5.25
CA ALA A 43 -0.38 -7.05 -5.29
C ALA A 43 -0.29 -7.84 -6.61
N MET A 44 -1.34 -7.83 -7.44
CA MET A 44 -1.42 -8.55 -8.72
C MET A 44 -0.87 -7.75 -9.92
N GLY A 45 -0.18 -6.64 -9.70
CA GLY A 45 0.36 -5.79 -10.75
C GLY A 45 1.23 -6.53 -11.77
N GLN A 46 1.99 -7.55 -11.31
CA GLN A 46 2.85 -8.36 -12.19
C GLN A 46 2.10 -9.14 -13.27
N LEU A 47 0.80 -9.34 -13.14
CA LEU A 47 -0.01 -9.99 -14.18
C LEU A 47 -0.22 -9.10 -15.42
N VAL A 48 0.04 -7.80 -15.28
CA VAL A 48 -0.03 -6.81 -16.37
C VAL A 48 1.36 -6.25 -16.68
N TYR A 49 2.11 -5.93 -15.64
CA TYR A 49 3.46 -5.36 -15.69
C TYR A 49 4.45 -6.40 -15.15
N PRO A 50 5.05 -7.27 -15.99
CA PRO A 50 5.84 -8.41 -15.51
C PRO A 50 7.03 -8.02 -14.62
N GLY A 51 7.54 -6.80 -14.74
CA GLY A 51 8.58 -6.25 -13.89
C GLY A 51 8.12 -5.82 -12.50
N ALA A 52 6.80 -5.71 -12.24
CA ALA A 52 6.24 -5.26 -10.97
C ALA A 52 6.27 -6.36 -9.88
N VAL A 53 7.48 -6.84 -9.58
CA VAL A 53 7.75 -7.93 -8.60
C VAL A 53 8.45 -7.43 -7.34
N HIS A 54 8.62 -6.13 -7.19
CA HIS A 54 9.21 -5.55 -5.99
C HIS A 54 8.28 -5.68 -4.79
N THR A 55 8.89 -5.70 -3.62
CA THR A 55 8.21 -5.99 -2.36
C THR A 55 8.16 -4.74 -1.47
N ARG A 56 7.35 -4.79 -0.42
CA ARG A 56 7.30 -3.73 0.59
C ARG A 56 8.66 -3.48 1.27
N PHE A 57 9.52 -4.50 1.31
CA PHE A 57 10.89 -4.33 1.78
C PHE A 57 11.68 -3.35 0.90
N HIS A 58 11.55 -3.40 -0.43
CA HIS A 58 12.22 -2.45 -1.33
C HIS A 58 11.68 -1.03 -1.12
N HIS A 59 10.36 -0.91 -1.02
CA HIS A 59 9.68 0.36 -0.78
C HIS A 59 10.11 1.00 0.55
N SER A 60 10.03 0.26 1.65
CA SER A 60 10.40 0.80 2.97
C SER A 60 11.85 1.28 3.04
N LEU A 61 12.78 0.58 2.37
CA LEU A 61 14.17 1.02 2.25
C LEU A 61 14.32 2.29 1.40
N GLY A 62 13.57 2.41 0.31
CA GLY A 62 13.58 3.60 -0.52
C GLY A 62 13.01 4.81 0.21
N ALA A 63 11.89 4.65 0.89
CA ALA A 63 11.29 5.69 1.74
C ALA A 63 12.27 6.12 2.87
N TYR A 64 12.97 5.16 3.50
CA TYR A 64 14.05 5.44 4.46
C TYR A 64 15.17 6.30 3.84
N HIS A 65 15.58 6.00 2.59
CA HIS A 65 16.59 6.77 1.88
C HIS A 65 16.13 8.22 1.64
N LEU A 66 14.91 8.38 1.12
CA LEU A 66 14.32 9.71 0.87
C LEU A 66 14.12 10.51 2.16
N MET A 67 13.74 9.83 3.26
CA MET A 67 13.65 10.48 4.58
C MET A 67 15.00 11.07 5.02
N GLY A 68 16.10 10.33 4.83
CA GLY A 68 17.43 10.84 5.12
C GLY A 68 17.78 12.08 4.28
N ASN A 69 17.41 12.07 3.00
CA ASN A 69 17.63 13.22 2.11
C ASN A 69 16.78 14.43 2.53
N ALA A 70 15.51 14.21 2.93
CA ALA A 70 14.61 15.26 3.42
C ALA A 70 15.17 15.91 4.72
N VAL A 71 15.59 15.09 5.69
CA VAL A 71 16.17 15.57 6.95
C VAL A 71 17.43 16.40 6.69
N ASN A 72 18.33 15.93 5.85
CA ASN A 72 19.56 16.65 5.49
C ASN A 72 19.25 18.00 4.81
N GLU A 73 18.28 18.03 3.92
CA GLU A 73 17.86 19.28 3.26
C GLU A 73 17.28 20.28 4.26
N LEU A 74 16.36 19.86 5.11
CA LEU A 74 15.75 20.72 6.12
C LEU A 74 16.80 21.27 7.10
N ARG A 75 17.75 20.45 7.55
CA ARG A 75 18.88 20.90 8.36
C ARG A 75 19.74 21.94 7.65
N SER A 76 20.02 21.74 6.36
CA SER A 76 20.81 22.70 5.57
C SER A 76 20.14 24.07 5.45
N LYS A 77 18.82 24.12 5.62
CA LYS A 77 17.99 25.35 5.66
C LYS A 77 17.78 25.90 7.09
N GLY A 78 18.45 25.34 8.08
CA GLY A 78 18.40 25.83 9.46
C GLY A 78 17.30 25.23 10.33
N THR A 79 16.54 24.22 9.84
CA THR A 79 15.58 23.50 10.68
C THR A 79 16.33 22.64 11.70
N GLU A 80 16.06 22.85 12.98
CA GLU A 80 16.66 22.07 14.05
C GLU A 80 16.04 20.67 14.11
N ILE A 81 16.85 19.65 13.80
CA ILE A 81 16.50 18.23 13.89
C ILE A 81 17.68 17.54 14.59
N THR A 82 17.47 17.00 15.79
CA THR A 82 18.50 16.29 16.53
C THR A 82 18.86 14.95 15.88
N GLU A 83 19.95 14.31 16.31
CA GLU A 83 20.33 12.96 15.83
C GLU A 83 19.31 11.90 16.28
N GLU A 84 18.72 12.09 17.48
CA GLU A 84 17.68 11.22 18.00
C GLU A 84 16.40 11.34 17.15
N GLU A 85 15.97 12.55 16.83
CA GLU A 85 14.81 12.81 15.96
C GLU A 85 15.02 12.25 14.54
N GLU A 86 16.23 12.41 13.99
CA GLU A 86 16.57 11.80 12.69
C GLU A 86 16.45 10.29 12.74
N THR A 87 17.02 9.66 13.77
CA THR A 87 16.95 8.20 13.92
C THR A 87 15.52 7.73 14.09
N ALA A 88 14.73 8.46 14.88
CA ALA A 88 13.34 8.14 15.16
C ALA A 88 12.44 8.29 13.91
N VAL A 89 12.57 9.38 13.13
CA VAL A 89 11.75 9.56 11.91
C VAL A 89 12.15 8.56 10.82
N LYS A 90 13.45 8.20 10.74
CA LYS A 90 13.91 7.13 9.85
C LYS A 90 13.41 5.75 10.28
N ALA A 91 13.32 5.46 11.58
CA ALA A 91 12.73 4.22 12.08
C ALA A 91 11.21 4.20 11.82
N ALA A 92 10.53 5.32 12.01
CA ALA A 92 9.10 5.45 11.78
C ALA A 92 8.73 5.20 10.31
N ILE A 93 9.42 5.83 9.35
CA ILE A 93 9.16 5.59 7.92
C ILE A 93 9.57 4.18 7.48
N LEU A 94 10.58 3.58 8.10
CA LEU A 94 10.97 2.20 7.80
C LEU A 94 9.89 1.20 8.22
N LEU A 95 9.13 1.52 9.26
CA LEU A 95 8.11 0.67 9.86
C LEU A 95 6.66 1.04 9.49
N HIS A 96 6.43 2.15 8.76
CA HIS A 96 5.08 2.65 8.52
C HIS A 96 4.15 1.62 7.88
N ASP A 97 4.68 0.78 7.00
CA ASP A 97 3.98 -0.24 6.22
C ASP A 97 4.08 -1.67 6.78
N ILE A 98 4.67 -1.84 7.99
CA ILE A 98 4.93 -3.18 8.55
C ILE A 98 3.65 -3.97 8.84
N GLY A 99 2.51 -3.29 9.00
CA GLY A 99 1.20 -3.85 9.24
C GLY A 99 0.46 -4.36 8.00
N HIS A 100 1.04 -4.23 6.81
CA HIS A 100 0.43 -4.82 5.62
C HIS A 100 0.48 -6.34 5.63
N GLY A 101 -0.64 -6.96 5.28
CA GLY A 101 -0.77 -8.40 5.09
C GLY A 101 -0.46 -8.85 3.65
N PRO A 102 -0.65 -10.15 3.36
CA PRO A 102 -0.49 -10.70 2.01
C PRO A 102 -1.25 -9.90 0.98
N TYR A 103 -0.59 -9.62 -0.15
CA TYR A 103 -1.16 -8.83 -1.26
C TYR A 103 -1.72 -7.46 -0.84
N SER A 104 -1.26 -6.95 0.30
CA SER A 104 -1.52 -5.56 0.73
C SER A 104 -3.01 -5.20 0.72
N HIS A 105 -3.36 -4.08 0.12
CA HIS A 105 -4.74 -3.58 0.08
C HIS A 105 -5.75 -4.51 -0.59
N ALA A 106 -5.31 -5.38 -1.51
CA ALA A 106 -6.20 -6.31 -2.20
C ALA A 106 -6.94 -7.26 -1.24
N LEU A 107 -6.27 -7.68 -0.16
CA LEU A 107 -6.81 -8.64 0.82
C LEU A 107 -6.98 -8.09 2.24
N GLU A 108 -6.71 -6.80 2.48
CA GLU A 108 -6.72 -6.17 3.81
C GLU A 108 -8.01 -6.47 4.60
N HIS A 109 -9.16 -6.35 3.95
CA HIS A 109 -10.46 -6.58 4.61
C HIS A 109 -10.97 -8.03 4.48
N VAL A 110 -10.25 -8.87 3.75
CA VAL A 110 -10.64 -10.25 3.48
C VAL A 110 -9.95 -11.21 4.43
N VAL A 111 -8.64 -11.07 4.62
CA VAL A 111 -7.87 -11.94 5.54
C VAL A 111 -8.15 -11.56 6.98
N VAL A 112 -7.98 -10.30 7.34
CA VAL A 112 -8.24 -9.78 8.70
C VAL A 112 -9.40 -8.80 8.65
N LYS A 113 -10.58 -9.26 9.03
CA LYS A 113 -11.77 -8.42 9.03
C LYS A 113 -11.73 -7.37 10.14
N GLY A 114 -12.02 -6.12 9.78
CA GLY A 114 -12.24 -5.04 10.75
C GLY A 114 -10.98 -4.41 11.35
N VAL A 115 -9.78 -4.78 10.88
CA VAL A 115 -8.54 -4.17 11.36
C VAL A 115 -7.76 -3.58 10.18
N HIS A 116 -7.44 -2.29 10.25
CA HIS A 116 -6.67 -1.58 9.22
C HIS A 116 -5.17 -1.76 9.40
N HIS A 117 -4.42 -1.79 8.30
CA HIS A 117 -2.96 -1.97 8.31
C HIS A 117 -2.21 -0.94 9.14
N GLU A 118 -2.70 0.31 9.24
CA GLU A 118 -2.09 1.35 10.07
C GLU A 118 -2.16 0.99 11.56
N ALA A 119 -3.31 0.48 12.03
CA ALA A 119 -3.46 0.00 13.39
C ALA A 119 -2.57 -1.22 13.67
N LEU A 120 -2.43 -2.12 12.69
CA LEU A 120 -1.50 -3.26 12.77
C LEU A 120 -0.04 -2.80 12.78
N SER A 121 0.32 -1.79 11.96
CA SER A 121 1.66 -1.20 12.00
C SER A 121 1.99 -0.67 13.39
N LEU A 122 1.08 0.09 13.98
CA LEU A 122 1.26 0.63 15.33
C LEU A 122 1.40 -0.49 16.38
N GLN A 123 0.57 -1.51 16.32
CA GLN A 123 0.62 -2.63 17.26
C GLN A 123 1.95 -3.41 17.15
N ILE A 124 2.41 -3.68 15.91
CA ILE A 124 3.71 -4.31 15.66
C ILE A 124 4.86 -3.43 16.16
N MET A 125 4.79 -2.10 15.94
CA MET A 125 5.78 -1.17 16.45
C MET A 125 5.84 -1.18 17.99
N HIS A 126 4.72 -1.32 18.68
CA HIS A 126 4.70 -1.44 20.14
C HIS A 126 5.35 -2.74 20.62
N GLU A 127 5.09 -3.88 19.97
CA GLU A 127 5.75 -5.13 20.32
C GLU A 127 7.27 -5.07 20.07
N MET A 128 7.67 -4.51 18.93
CA MET A 128 9.10 -4.31 18.62
C MET A 128 9.75 -3.31 19.61
N ASN A 129 9.02 -2.28 20.03
CA ASN A 129 9.52 -1.32 21.03
C ASN A 129 9.81 -2.00 22.37
N ALA A 130 8.94 -2.89 22.82
CA ALA A 130 9.19 -3.69 24.02
C ALA A 130 10.43 -4.59 23.86
N ALA A 131 10.59 -5.23 22.70
CA ALA A 131 11.76 -6.06 22.39
C ALA A 131 13.07 -5.27 22.24
N PHE A 132 12.99 -3.96 21.98
CA PHE A 132 14.13 -3.06 21.83
C PHE A 132 14.29 -2.11 23.04
N ASP A 133 13.81 -2.49 24.23
CA ASP A 133 13.96 -1.75 25.48
C ASP A 133 13.51 -0.27 25.37
N GLY A 134 12.43 -0.01 24.64
CA GLY A 134 11.84 1.33 24.49
C GLY A 134 12.48 2.23 23.43
N GLN A 135 13.43 1.75 22.63
CA GLN A 135 14.16 2.56 21.65
C GLN A 135 13.30 3.06 20.49
N LEU A 136 12.10 2.53 20.27
CA LEU A 136 11.15 3.00 19.24
C LEU A 136 10.14 4.02 19.79
N THR A 137 10.18 4.39 21.07
CA THR A 137 9.17 5.26 21.68
C THR A 137 9.02 6.59 20.93
N LEU A 138 10.12 7.27 20.60
CA LEU A 138 10.06 8.51 19.83
C LEU A 138 9.57 8.28 18.40
N ALA A 139 9.98 7.18 17.77
CA ALA A 139 9.49 6.82 16.43
C ALA A 139 7.97 6.61 16.40
N ILE A 140 7.40 5.97 17.43
CA ILE A 140 5.95 5.79 17.59
C ILE A 140 5.25 7.14 17.80
N GLN A 141 5.80 8.03 18.62
CA GLN A 141 5.24 9.38 18.83
C GLN A 141 5.22 10.19 17.52
N ILE A 142 6.28 10.11 16.72
CA ILE A 142 6.33 10.77 15.41
C ILE A 142 5.33 10.12 14.45
N PHE A 143 5.29 8.79 14.39
CA PHE A 143 4.37 8.04 13.52
C PHE A 143 2.90 8.35 13.81
N THR A 144 2.53 8.51 15.07
CA THR A 144 1.16 8.83 15.50
C THR A 144 0.82 10.32 15.47
N GLY A 145 1.76 11.19 15.10
CA GLY A 145 1.57 12.64 15.13
C GLY A 145 1.52 13.25 16.55
N ALA A 146 1.87 12.48 17.58
CA ALA A 146 1.85 12.92 18.97
C ALA A 146 3.10 13.73 19.40
N TYR A 147 4.10 13.81 18.52
CA TYR A 147 5.34 14.54 18.82
C TYR A 147 5.18 16.03 18.52
N HIS A 148 5.82 16.88 19.33
CA HIS A 148 5.67 18.35 19.27
C HIS A 148 6.21 19.03 18.01
N LYS A 149 6.93 18.31 17.13
CA LYS A 149 7.37 18.77 15.81
C LYS A 149 6.52 18.11 14.71
N PRO A 150 5.36 18.64 14.35
CA PRO A 150 4.41 17.99 13.42
C PRO A 150 4.98 17.77 12.03
N PHE A 151 5.94 18.58 11.56
CA PHE A 151 6.57 18.37 10.25
C PHE A 151 7.26 17.01 10.11
N LEU A 152 7.73 16.39 11.20
CA LEU A 152 8.32 15.05 11.17
C LEU A 152 7.27 13.98 10.83
N HIS A 153 6.06 14.12 11.37
CA HIS A 153 4.93 13.28 10.99
C HIS A 153 4.51 13.54 9.53
N GLN A 154 4.45 14.80 9.12
CA GLN A 154 4.07 15.20 7.75
C GLN A 154 5.04 14.67 6.68
N LEU A 155 6.29 14.39 7.04
CA LEU A 155 7.24 13.71 6.14
C LEU A 155 6.90 12.22 5.94
N ILE A 156 6.18 11.57 6.90
CA ILE A 156 5.79 10.16 6.85
C ILE A 156 4.41 10.00 6.22
N SER A 157 3.45 10.81 6.67
CA SER A 157 2.05 10.75 6.26
C SER A 157 1.56 12.15 5.95
N GLY A 158 1.27 12.42 4.69
CA GLY A 158 0.83 13.72 4.19
C GLY A 158 0.35 13.62 2.75
N GLN A 159 -0.06 14.75 2.16
CA GLN A 159 -0.38 14.78 0.74
C GLN A 159 0.88 14.80 -0.15
N LEU A 160 2.03 15.18 0.43
CA LEU A 160 3.33 15.25 -0.22
C LEU A 160 4.40 14.76 0.76
N ASP A 161 4.51 13.47 0.94
CA ASP A 161 5.39 12.78 1.87
C ASP A 161 6.41 11.89 1.14
N VAL A 162 7.38 11.35 1.86
CA VAL A 162 8.44 10.51 1.27
C VAL A 162 7.95 9.11 0.91
N ASP A 163 6.89 8.62 1.56
CA ASP A 163 6.21 7.37 1.20
C ASP A 163 5.71 7.46 -0.24
N ARG A 164 4.89 8.47 -0.54
CA ARG A 164 4.33 8.71 -1.89
C ARG A 164 5.42 8.98 -2.93
N MET A 165 6.48 9.71 -2.56
CA MET A 165 7.61 9.96 -3.46
C MET A 165 8.32 8.66 -3.82
N ASP A 166 8.51 7.74 -2.88
CA ASP A 166 9.12 6.45 -3.17
C ASP A 166 8.23 5.58 -4.02
N TYR A 167 6.99 5.30 -3.56
CA TYR A 167 6.18 4.32 -4.29
C TYR A 167 5.85 4.78 -5.71
N LEU A 168 5.59 6.08 -5.96
CA LEU A 168 5.36 6.55 -7.33
C LEU A 168 6.57 6.33 -8.22
N SER A 169 7.77 6.67 -7.75
CA SER A 169 9.01 6.49 -8.50
C SER A 169 9.34 5.01 -8.70
N ARG A 170 9.19 4.21 -7.65
CA ARG A 170 9.52 2.78 -7.63
C ARG A 170 8.55 1.96 -8.46
N ASP A 171 7.26 2.15 -8.27
CA ASP A 171 6.23 1.42 -9.02
C ASP A 171 6.32 1.76 -10.50
N SER A 172 6.55 3.03 -10.84
CA SER A 172 6.78 3.45 -12.23
C SER A 172 7.98 2.75 -12.84
N PHE A 173 9.10 2.69 -12.12
CA PHE A 173 10.33 2.01 -12.55
C PHE A 173 10.08 0.52 -12.81
N PHE A 174 9.52 -0.19 -11.83
CA PHE A 174 9.29 -1.64 -11.94
C PHE A 174 8.18 -2.02 -12.92
N CYS A 175 7.18 -1.15 -13.12
CA CYS A 175 6.17 -1.34 -14.16
C CYS A 175 6.70 -1.02 -15.57
N GLY A 176 7.81 -0.30 -15.68
CA GLY A 176 8.33 0.17 -16.97
C GLY A 176 7.44 1.22 -17.63
N VAL A 177 6.82 2.08 -16.82
CA VAL A 177 5.94 3.17 -17.28
C VAL A 177 6.52 4.53 -16.92
N SER A 178 6.08 5.59 -17.59
CA SER A 178 6.57 6.95 -17.37
C SER A 178 5.62 7.82 -16.53
N GLU A 179 4.43 7.33 -16.25
CA GLU A 179 3.35 8.06 -15.58
C GLU A 179 3.73 8.48 -14.16
N GLY A 180 4.49 7.66 -13.43
CA GLY A 180 4.94 7.94 -12.06
C GLY A 180 6.32 8.60 -11.98
N VAL A 181 6.92 9.00 -13.07
CA VAL A 181 8.21 9.71 -13.06
C VAL A 181 8.02 11.12 -12.52
N ILE A 182 8.37 11.30 -11.25
CA ILE A 182 8.32 12.57 -10.52
C ILE A 182 9.73 13.12 -10.30
N GLY A 183 9.84 14.43 -10.13
CA GLY A 183 11.09 15.09 -9.78
C GLY A 183 11.29 15.14 -8.27
N TYR A 184 11.35 13.99 -7.59
CA TYR A 184 11.44 13.94 -6.12
C TYR A 184 12.64 14.71 -5.57
N ASP A 185 13.80 14.67 -6.24
CA ASP A 185 14.98 15.43 -5.83
C ASP A 185 14.69 16.92 -5.75
N ARG A 186 13.98 17.47 -6.75
CA ARG A 186 13.59 18.87 -6.74
C ARG A 186 12.55 19.18 -5.66
N ILE A 187 11.59 18.26 -5.44
CA ILE A 187 10.60 18.42 -4.37
C ILE A 187 11.32 18.49 -3.02
N LEU A 188 12.21 17.53 -2.74
CA LEU A 188 13.01 17.52 -1.50
C LEU A 188 13.80 18.81 -1.31
N LYS A 189 14.44 19.32 -2.39
CA LYS A 189 15.16 20.60 -2.36
C LYS A 189 14.28 21.81 -2.08
N MET A 190 12.98 21.73 -2.33
CA MET A 190 12.03 22.83 -2.09
C MET A 190 11.31 22.69 -0.75
N LEU A 191 11.56 21.63 0.04
CA LEU A 191 11.00 21.50 1.38
C LEU A 191 11.52 22.60 2.31
N VAL A 192 10.65 23.13 3.14
CA VAL A 192 10.96 24.12 4.18
C VAL A 192 10.01 23.92 5.36
N VAL A 193 10.45 24.29 6.56
CA VAL A 193 9.60 24.29 7.77
C VAL A 193 9.35 25.72 8.22
N VAL A 194 8.09 26.10 8.37
CA VAL A 194 7.67 27.41 8.91
C VAL A 194 6.62 27.15 10.00
N ASP A 195 6.83 27.72 11.16
CA ASP A 195 5.96 27.57 12.33
C ASP A 195 5.68 26.08 12.69
N GLY A 196 6.70 25.23 12.54
CA GLY A 196 6.62 23.80 12.81
C GLY A 196 5.87 22.98 11.76
N GLN A 197 5.45 23.59 10.65
CA GLN A 197 4.72 22.92 9.55
C GLN A 197 5.61 22.75 8.32
N LEU A 198 5.47 21.61 7.65
CA LEU A 198 6.14 21.32 6.38
C LEU A 198 5.47 22.10 5.24
N MET A 199 6.28 22.77 4.45
CA MET A 199 5.82 23.57 3.30
C MET A 199 6.75 23.37 2.11
N ILE A 200 6.34 23.89 0.95
CA ILE A 200 7.14 23.92 -0.28
C ILE A 200 7.41 25.39 -0.62
N GLU A 201 8.66 25.71 -0.95
CA GLU A 201 9.00 27.03 -1.52
C GLU A 201 8.28 27.25 -2.85
N GLU A 202 7.90 28.51 -3.16
CA GLU A 202 7.24 28.92 -4.40
C GLU A 202 7.84 28.30 -5.68
N LYS A 203 9.18 28.17 -5.72
CA LYS A 203 9.90 27.57 -6.87
C LYS A 203 9.57 26.08 -7.09
N GLY A 204 8.96 25.42 -6.11
CA GLY A 204 8.56 24.00 -6.14
C GLY A 204 7.19 23.75 -6.74
N ILE A 205 6.36 24.77 -7.01
CA ILE A 205 4.96 24.64 -7.45
C ILE A 205 4.81 23.66 -8.61
N TYR A 206 5.54 23.84 -9.70
CA TYR A 206 5.45 22.96 -10.88
C TYR A 206 5.87 21.51 -10.61
N SER A 207 6.76 21.28 -9.63
CA SER A 207 7.15 19.92 -9.23
C SER A 207 6.04 19.25 -8.43
N VAL A 208 5.35 19.99 -7.57
CA VAL A 208 4.17 19.52 -6.84
C VAL A 208 3.02 19.22 -7.79
N GLU A 209 2.78 20.08 -8.77
CA GLU A 209 1.77 19.82 -9.81
C GLU A 209 2.05 18.52 -10.57
N LYS A 210 3.30 18.36 -11.04
CA LYS A 210 3.70 17.14 -11.73
C LYS A 210 3.51 15.90 -10.84
N PHE A 211 3.83 16.01 -9.55
CA PHE A 211 3.62 14.94 -8.57
C PHE A 211 2.13 14.55 -8.45
N LEU A 212 1.24 15.52 -8.30
CA LEU A 212 -0.19 15.28 -8.21
C LEU A 212 -0.77 14.66 -9.49
N VAL A 213 -0.33 15.13 -10.65
CA VAL A 213 -0.71 14.57 -11.96
C VAL A 213 -0.20 13.13 -12.11
N ALA A 214 1.06 12.88 -11.78
CA ALA A 214 1.66 11.55 -11.81
C ALA A 214 0.91 10.57 -10.92
N ARG A 215 0.57 10.96 -9.69
CA ARG A 215 -0.24 10.16 -8.76
C ARG A 215 -1.59 9.77 -9.38
N ARG A 216 -2.28 10.71 -10.04
CA ARG A 216 -3.54 10.44 -10.74
C ARG A 216 -3.38 9.45 -11.88
N GLN A 217 -2.35 9.65 -12.70
CA GLN A 217 -2.09 8.79 -13.86
C GLN A 217 -1.76 7.37 -13.40
N MET A 218 -0.86 7.20 -12.44
CA MET A 218 -0.53 5.90 -11.86
C MET A 218 -1.78 5.20 -11.31
N TYR A 219 -2.64 5.95 -10.60
CA TYR A 219 -3.85 5.38 -10.04
C TYR A 219 -4.77 4.78 -11.12
N TRP A 220 -5.08 5.54 -12.18
CA TRP A 220 -6.03 5.09 -13.19
C TRP A 220 -5.44 4.15 -14.22
N GLN A 221 -4.18 4.31 -14.58
CA GLN A 221 -3.56 3.51 -15.65
C GLN A 221 -2.90 2.25 -15.12
N VAL A 222 -2.35 2.30 -13.90
CA VAL A 222 -1.55 1.21 -13.33
C VAL A 222 -2.32 0.48 -12.22
N TYR A 223 -2.67 1.15 -11.13
CA TYR A 223 -3.26 0.49 -9.96
C TYR A 223 -4.69 0.00 -10.24
N LEU A 224 -5.51 0.78 -10.94
CA LEU A 224 -6.87 0.39 -11.36
C LEU A 224 -6.93 -0.17 -12.79
N HIS A 225 -5.83 -0.71 -13.30
CA HIS A 225 -5.88 -1.42 -14.58
C HIS A 225 -6.89 -2.56 -14.50
N LYS A 226 -7.80 -2.67 -15.49
CA LYS A 226 -8.92 -3.63 -15.47
C LYS A 226 -8.51 -5.08 -15.18
N THR A 227 -7.33 -5.49 -15.61
CA THR A 227 -6.81 -6.86 -15.38
C THR A 227 -6.25 -7.01 -13.97
N VAL A 228 -5.62 -5.98 -13.39
CA VAL A 228 -5.20 -5.98 -11.99
C VAL A 228 -6.42 -6.09 -11.09
N LEU A 229 -7.42 -5.22 -11.30
CA LEU A 229 -8.69 -5.25 -10.58
C LEU A 229 -9.37 -6.63 -10.69
N SER A 230 -9.40 -7.21 -11.90
CA SER A 230 -9.95 -8.55 -12.13
C SER A 230 -9.27 -9.62 -11.28
N ALA A 231 -7.94 -9.63 -11.25
CA ALA A 231 -7.16 -10.60 -10.49
C ALA A 231 -7.34 -10.44 -8.98
N GLU A 232 -7.31 -9.20 -8.48
CA GLU A 232 -7.56 -8.90 -7.07
C GLU A 232 -8.96 -9.35 -6.64
N LYS A 233 -9.98 -9.03 -7.43
CA LYS A 233 -11.36 -9.45 -7.13
C LYS A 233 -11.53 -10.96 -7.21
N MET A 234 -10.83 -11.66 -8.13
CA MET A 234 -10.85 -13.13 -8.16
C MET A 234 -10.24 -13.73 -6.90
N MET A 235 -9.12 -13.17 -6.41
CA MET A 235 -8.49 -13.61 -5.17
C MET A 235 -9.41 -13.37 -3.95
N VAL A 236 -10.09 -12.21 -3.90
CA VAL A 236 -11.10 -11.92 -2.88
C VAL A 236 -12.20 -12.98 -2.89
N LYS A 237 -12.76 -13.29 -4.08
CA LYS A 237 -13.84 -14.30 -4.21
C LYS A 237 -13.40 -15.71 -3.84
N ILE A 238 -12.14 -16.07 -4.15
CA ILE A 238 -11.56 -17.35 -3.70
C ILE A 238 -11.54 -17.42 -2.16
N LEU A 239 -11.04 -16.38 -1.49
CA LEU A 239 -10.94 -16.37 -0.02
C LEU A 239 -12.33 -16.27 0.65
N GLU A 240 -13.28 -15.54 0.06
CA GLU A 240 -14.67 -15.51 0.53
C GLU A 240 -15.30 -16.91 0.46
N ARG A 241 -15.12 -17.63 -0.67
CA ARG A 241 -15.62 -19.01 -0.82
C ARG A 241 -14.91 -19.96 0.15
N ALA A 242 -13.58 -19.88 0.21
CA ALA A 242 -12.80 -20.70 1.12
C ALA A 242 -13.28 -20.52 2.58
N ARG A 243 -13.48 -19.28 3.03
CA ARG A 243 -14.00 -18.99 4.37
C ARG A 243 -15.38 -19.57 4.61
N SER A 244 -16.28 -19.54 3.62
CA SER A 244 -17.64 -20.10 3.74
C SER A 244 -17.64 -21.61 3.86
N LEU A 245 -16.62 -22.29 3.31
CA LEU A 245 -16.46 -23.74 3.34
C LEU A 245 -15.57 -24.24 4.48
N TYR A 246 -14.78 -23.34 5.09
CA TYR A 246 -13.74 -23.73 6.02
C TYR A 246 -14.33 -24.41 7.27
N THR A 247 -13.86 -25.63 7.52
CA THR A 247 -14.02 -26.33 8.78
C THR A 247 -12.66 -26.90 9.21
N SER A 248 -12.38 -26.86 10.52
CA SER A 248 -11.12 -27.37 11.07
C SER A 248 -10.95 -28.90 10.92
N THR A 249 -12.02 -29.60 10.55
CA THR A 249 -12.04 -31.04 10.37
C THR A 249 -11.92 -31.50 8.91
N ASP A 250 -11.98 -30.55 7.95
CA ASP A 250 -11.82 -30.87 6.53
C ASP A 250 -10.34 -30.75 6.09
N PRO A 251 -9.63 -31.86 5.86
CA PRO A 251 -8.23 -31.81 5.43
C PRO A 251 -8.04 -31.14 4.06
N ALA A 252 -9.08 -31.11 3.20
CA ALA A 252 -9.00 -30.47 1.89
C ALA A 252 -8.96 -28.93 2.00
N MET A 253 -9.57 -28.38 3.03
CA MET A 253 -9.58 -26.94 3.29
C MET A 253 -8.33 -26.44 4.02
N GLN A 254 -7.70 -27.29 4.85
CA GLN A 254 -6.53 -26.88 5.63
C GLN A 254 -5.35 -26.53 4.73
N THR A 255 -4.71 -25.40 5.01
CA THR A 255 -3.50 -24.95 4.30
C THR A 255 -2.22 -25.33 5.02
N GLY A 256 -2.30 -25.63 6.31
CA GLY A 256 -1.14 -25.88 7.19
C GLY A 256 -0.33 -24.62 7.50
N SER A 257 -0.91 -23.43 7.29
CA SER A 257 -0.30 -22.14 7.58
C SER A 257 -1.16 -21.33 8.55
N ALA A 258 -0.66 -20.15 8.96
CA ALA A 258 -1.42 -19.21 9.78
C ALA A 258 -2.73 -18.73 9.11
N LEU A 259 -2.91 -18.95 7.81
CA LEU A 259 -4.16 -18.63 7.12
C LEU A 259 -5.34 -19.42 7.70
N ASP A 260 -5.12 -20.66 8.13
CA ASP A 260 -6.15 -21.52 8.74
C ASP A 260 -6.77 -20.86 9.99
N TYR A 261 -5.97 -20.18 10.79
CA TYR A 261 -6.45 -19.41 11.93
C TYR A 261 -7.39 -18.28 11.50
N PHE A 262 -7.03 -17.52 10.46
CA PHE A 262 -7.86 -16.40 9.98
C PHE A 262 -9.10 -16.85 9.21
N LEU A 263 -9.11 -18.03 8.66
CA LEU A 263 -10.31 -18.59 8.02
C LEU A 263 -11.34 -19.09 9.04
N GLY A 264 -10.89 -19.70 10.15
CA GLY A 264 -11.78 -20.45 11.04
C GLY A 264 -11.87 -19.95 12.48
N ALA A 265 -10.79 -19.51 13.10
CA ALA A 265 -10.72 -19.26 14.54
C ALA A 265 -10.62 -17.77 14.93
N PHE A 266 -10.32 -16.88 13.99
CA PHE A 266 -10.16 -15.46 14.28
C PHE A 266 -11.50 -14.81 14.67
N THR A 267 -11.54 -14.23 15.87
CA THR A 267 -12.77 -13.65 16.47
C THR A 267 -12.96 -12.15 16.16
N GLY A 268 -12.04 -11.54 15.41
CA GLY A 268 -12.06 -10.09 15.15
C GLY A 268 -11.22 -9.26 16.14
N VAL A 269 -10.64 -9.89 17.17
CA VAL A 269 -9.76 -9.24 18.15
C VAL A 269 -8.30 -9.57 17.85
N MET A 270 -7.49 -8.54 17.62
CA MET A 270 -6.06 -8.67 17.35
C MET A 270 -5.28 -8.64 18.67
N ASP A 271 -5.31 -9.74 19.40
CA ASP A 271 -4.46 -9.96 20.58
C ASP A 271 -3.02 -10.37 20.16
N SER A 272 -2.13 -10.56 21.10
CA SER A 272 -0.72 -10.92 20.81
C SER A 272 -0.59 -12.25 20.06
N PHE A 273 -1.49 -13.22 20.29
CA PHE A 273 -1.49 -14.47 19.53
C PHE A 273 -1.93 -14.25 18.08
N ALA A 274 -3.04 -13.52 17.86
CA ALA A 274 -3.53 -13.19 16.54
C ALA A 274 -2.48 -12.35 15.76
N LEU A 275 -1.80 -11.41 16.43
CA LEU A 275 -0.74 -10.63 15.82
C LEU A 275 0.45 -11.50 15.40
N ALA A 276 0.86 -12.47 16.23
CA ALA A 276 1.90 -13.41 15.88
C ALA A 276 1.51 -14.26 14.65
N GLN A 277 0.24 -14.75 14.59
CA GLN A 277 -0.29 -15.44 13.41
C GLN A 277 -0.29 -14.52 12.18
N PHE A 278 -0.70 -13.27 12.33
CA PHE A 278 -0.66 -12.29 11.24
C PHE A 278 0.77 -12.05 10.72
N CYS A 279 1.72 -11.90 11.62
CA CYS A 279 3.13 -11.70 11.26
C CYS A 279 3.80 -12.95 10.68
N ALA A 280 3.16 -14.13 10.77
CA ALA A 280 3.59 -15.34 10.08
C ALA A 280 3.10 -15.43 8.63
N LEU A 281 2.05 -14.65 8.26
CA LEU A 281 1.46 -14.66 6.92
C LEU A 281 2.26 -13.83 5.91
N ASP A 282 2.37 -14.35 4.69
CA ASP A 282 2.86 -13.63 3.52
C ASP A 282 2.15 -14.10 2.22
N ASP A 283 2.56 -13.58 1.06
CA ASP A 283 1.94 -13.87 -0.23
C ASP A 283 2.00 -15.35 -0.60
N HIS A 284 3.05 -16.07 -0.13
CA HIS A 284 3.23 -17.49 -0.44
C HIS A 284 2.16 -18.36 0.21
N ASP A 285 1.66 -17.98 1.40
CA ASP A 285 0.58 -18.71 2.06
C ASP A 285 -0.70 -18.69 1.22
N ILE A 286 -1.01 -17.53 0.65
CA ILE A 286 -2.21 -17.37 -0.20
C ILE A 286 -2.08 -18.17 -1.50
N ILE A 287 -0.93 -18.09 -2.18
CA ILE A 287 -0.70 -18.88 -3.41
C ILE A 287 -0.66 -20.37 -3.11
N HIS A 288 -0.06 -20.78 -2.00
CA HIS A 288 -0.09 -22.18 -1.57
C HIS A 288 -1.53 -22.68 -1.37
N ALA A 289 -2.34 -21.91 -0.66
CA ALA A 289 -3.76 -22.21 -0.45
C ALA A 289 -4.52 -22.33 -1.77
N ILE A 290 -4.38 -21.36 -2.68
CA ILE A 290 -5.02 -21.40 -4.01
C ILE A 290 -4.61 -22.64 -4.80
N LYS A 291 -3.32 -23.06 -4.76
CA LYS A 291 -2.86 -24.27 -5.41
C LYS A 291 -3.50 -25.52 -4.81
N ARG A 292 -3.61 -25.62 -3.48
CA ARG A 292 -4.30 -26.73 -2.83
C ARG A 292 -5.77 -26.80 -3.20
N TRP A 293 -6.48 -25.68 -3.10
CA TRP A 293 -7.91 -25.59 -3.36
C TRP A 293 -8.30 -25.72 -4.84
N SER A 294 -7.35 -25.67 -5.76
CA SER A 294 -7.63 -25.93 -7.17
C SER A 294 -8.11 -27.36 -7.45
N ALA A 295 -7.83 -28.30 -6.53
CA ALA A 295 -8.30 -29.68 -6.58
C ALA A 295 -9.43 -29.96 -5.56
N HIS A 296 -10.01 -28.94 -4.92
CA HIS A 296 -11.07 -29.10 -3.95
C HIS A 296 -12.37 -29.58 -4.60
N PRO A 297 -13.19 -30.44 -3.94
CA PRO A 297 -14.44 -30.94 -4.51
C PRO A 297 -15.50 -29.86 -4.75
N ASP A 298 -15.47 -28.73 -4.02
CA ASP A 298 -16.34 -27.61 -4.29
C ASP A 298 -16.06 -26.99 -5.67
N LYS A 299 -17.10 -26.96 -6.51
CA LYS A 299 -17.00 -26.57 -7.92
C LYS A 299 -16.58 -25.12 -8.09
N VAL A 300 -17.13 -24.20 -7.28
CA VAL A 300 -16.82 -22.76 -7.35
C VAL A 300 -15.37 -22.51 -6.92
N LEU A 301 -14.96 -23.07 -5.78
CA LEU A 301 -13.62 -22.86 -5.25
C LEU A 301 -12.56 -23.39 -6.21
N SER A 302 -12.70 -24.64 -6.68
CA SER A 302 -11.75 -25.27 -7.61
C SER A 302 -11.72 -24.55 -8.97
N LEU A 303 -12.87 -24.12 -9.50
CA LEU A 303 -12.97 -23.33 -10.72
C LEU A 303 -12.18 -22.01 -10.62
N LEU A 304 -12.47 -21.22 -9.59
CA LEU A 304 -11.81 -19.91 -9.41
C LEU A 304 -10.31 -20.07 -9.20
N CYS A 305 -9.88 -21.02 -8.36
CA CYS A 305 -8.47 -21.29 -8.11
C CYS A 305 -7.72 -21.72 -9.39
N SER A 306 -8.26 -22.69 -10.14
CA SER A 306 -7.66 -23.18 -11.39
C SER A 306 -7.56 -22.08 -12.44
N ARG A 307 -8.59 -21.25 -12.57
CA ARG A 307 -8.59 -20.12 -13.50
C ARG A 307 -7.62 -19.03 -13.08
N PHE A 308 -7.53 -18.72 -11.80
CA PHE A 308 -6.55 -17.78 -11.27
C PHE A 308 -5.11 -18.21 -11.61
N LEU A 309 -4.77 -19.47 -11.33
CA LEU A 309 -3.44 -20.03 -11.58
C LEU A 309 -3.07 -20.05 -13.08
N THR A 310 -4.06 -20.17 -13.94
CA THR A 310 -3.86 -20.17 -15.42
C THR A 310 -4.09 -18.81 -16.06
N ARG A 311 -4.27 -17.74 -15.23
CA ARG A 311 -4.54 -16.36 -15.68
C ARG A 311 -5.81 -16.23 -16.54
N LYS A 312 -6.79 -17.10 -16.36
CA LYS A 312 -8.12 -17.01 -16.97
C LYS A 312 -9.04 -16.19 -16.07
N LEU A 313 -8.74 -14.90 -15.96
CA LEU A 313 -9.39 -13.97 -15.03
C LEU A 313 -10.79 -13.55 -15.49
N TYR A 314 -11.50 -12.77 -14.64
CA TYR A 314 -12.76 -12.16 -15.05
C TYR A 314 -12.56 -11.22 -16.23
N LYS A 315 -13.52 -11.22 -17.16
CA LYS A 315 -13.67 -10.12 -18.13
C LYS A 315 -14.26 -8.92 -17.38
N THR A 316 -13.47 -7.87 -17.24
CA THR A 316 -13.86 -6.68 -16.50
C THR A 316 -14.16 -5.53 -17.43
N THR A 317 -15.34 -4.93 -17.28
CA THR A 317 -15.75 -3.70 -17.97
C THR A 317 -15.84 -2.59 -16.95
N ILE A 318 -15.26 -1.42 -17.26
CA ILE A 318 -15.25 -0.22 -16.39
C ILE A 318 -15.89 0.92 -17.16
N GLN A 319 -16.82 1.66 -16.53
CA GLN A 319 -17.48 2.83 -17.09
C GLN A 319 -17.84 3.85 -16.01
N SER A 320 -18.17 5.08 -16.40
CA SER A 320 -18.56 6.14 -15.46
C SER A 320 -19.98 5.95 -14.94
N GLU A 321 -20.90 5.58 -15.84
CA GLU A 321 -22.30 5.39 -15.48
C GLU A 321 -22.54 4.00 -14.83
N PRO A 322 -23.53 3.88 -13.93
CA PRO A 322 -23.95 2.58 -13.40
C PRO A 322 -24.41 1.63 -14.52
N PHE A 323 -24.20 0.34 -14.33
CA PHE A 323 -24.72 -0.68 -15.26
C PHE A 323 -26.22 -0.83 -15.10
N LEU A 324 -26.94 -0.99 -16.22
CA LEU A 324 -28.37 -1.24 -16.20
C LEU A 324 -28.67 -2.60 -15.55
N PRO A 325 -29.72 -2.72 -14.70
CA PRO A 325 -30.09 -3.99 -14.07
C PRO A 325 -30.28 -5.14 -15.06
N ALA A 326 -30.89 -4.88 -16.22
CA ALA A 326 -31.07 -5.88 -17.26
C ALA A 326 -29.74 -6.40 -17.83
N THR A 327 -28.74 -5.52 -17.97
CA THR A 327 -27.39 -5.90 -18.44
C THR A 327 -26.70 -6.78 -17.40
N ILE A 328 -26.82 -6.43 -16.10
CA ILE A 328 -26.27 -7.22 -15.01
C ILE A 328 -26.88 -8.61 -15.00
N ALA A 329 -28.23 -8.70 -15.00
CA ALA A 329 -28.96 -9.97 -14.98
C ALA A 329 -28.63 -10.86 -16.17
N ALA A 330 -28.50 -10.29 -17.39
CA ALA A 330 -28.11 -11.05 -18.57
C ALA A 330 -26.71 -11.67 -18.43
N LYS A 331 -25.75 -10.89 -17.95
CA LYS A 331 -24.37 -11.35 -17.72
C LYS A 331 -24.27 -12.38 -16.59
N GLN A 332 -25.04 -12.22 -15.55
CA GLN A 332 -25.13 -13.17 -14.44
C GLN A 332 -25.65 -14.52 -14.92
N LYS A 333 -26.76 -14.50 -15.70
CA LYS A 333 -27.30 -15.72 -16.31
C LYS A 333 -26.30 -16.41 -17.22
N GLU A 334 -25.66 -15.66 -18.12
CA GLU A 334 -24.63 -16.19 -19.04
C GLU A 334 -23.49 -16.90 -18.26
N SER A 335 -23.02 -16.32 -17.16
CA SER A 335 -21.94 -16.93 -16.37
C SER A 335 -22.41 -18.16 -15.60
N VAL A 336 -23.58 -18.15 -15.02
CA VAL A 336 -24.16 -19.30 -14.30
C VAL A 336 -24.37 -20.46 -15.26
N ASP A 337 -24.99 -20.20 -16.41
CA ASP A 337 -25.24 -21.21 -17.46
C ASP A 337 -23.93 -21.80 -18.03
N ALA A 338 -22.90 -20.93 -18.25
CA ALA A 338 -21.61 -21.38 -18.82
C ALA A 338 -20.85 -22.37 -17.93
N PHE A 339 -21.03 -22.29 -16.65
CA PHE A 339 -20.34 -23.15 -15.68
C PHE A 339 -21.27 -24.13 -14.96
N ASP A 340 -22.56 -24.17 -15.32
CA ASP A 340 -23.58 -25.03 -14.69
C ASP A 340 -23.50 -24.91 -13.16
N LEU A 341 -23.72 -23.67 -12.65
CA LEU A 341 -23.70 -23.31 -11.23
C LEU A 341 -25.14 -23.05 -10.73
N ASP A 342 -25.30 -23.09 -9.40
CA ASP A 342 -26.53 -22.67 -8.79
C ASP A 342 -26.70 -21.15 -8.83
N ALA A 343 -27.94 -20.67 -8.89
CA ALA A 343 -28.23 -19.23 -8.86
C ALA A 343 -27.69 -18.51 -7.63
N SER A 344 -27.57 -19.21 -6.49
CA SER A 344 -26.98 -18.71 -5.25
C SER A 344 -25.47 -18.45 -5.33
N GLU A 345 -24.80 -19.01 -6.36
CA GLU A 345 -23.37 -18.91 -6.57
C GLU A 345 -22.97 -17.80 -7.55
N VAL A 346 -23.96 -17.08 -8.08
CA VAL A 346 -23.79 -16.04 -9.09
C VAL A 346 -22.76 -14.97 -8.70
N ASP A 347 -22.71 -14.57 -7.43
CA ASP A 347 -21.81 -13.53 -6.95
C ASP A 347 -20.32 -13.92 -6.95
N TYR A 348 -20.03 -15.21 -7.18
CA TYR A 348 -18.65 -15.68 -7.37
C TYR A 348 -18.21 -15.59 -8.84
N VAL A 349 -19.12 -15.51 -9.78
CA VAL A 349 -18.82 -15.53 -11.22
C VAL A 349 -19.23 -14.28 -11.98
N CYS A 350 -20.20 -13.51 -11.46
CA CYS A 350 -20.60 -12.23 -12.05
C CYS A 350 -21.12 -11.25 -10.98
N PHE A 351 -20.42 -10.14 -10.81
CA PHE A 351 -20.75 -9.12 -9.83
C PHE A 351 -20.33 -7.73 -10.29
N THR A 352 -20.90 -6.70 -9.66
CA THR A 352 -20.57 -5.29 -9.89
C THR A 352 -19.90 -4.69 -8.66
N GLY A 353 -19.23 -3.56 -8.88
CA GLY A 353 -18.66 -2.77 -7.81
C GLY A 353 -18.26 -1.37 -8.28
N GLU A 354 -17.67 -0.63 -7.38
CA GLU A 354 -17.26 0.76 -7.59
C GLU A 354 -15.78 0.92 -7.27
N ALA A 355 -15.11 1.75 -8.05
CA ALA A 355 -13.76 2.21 -7.79
C ALA A 355 -13.78 3.74 -7.71
N THR A 356 -13.30 4.28 -6.59
CA THR A 356 -13.30 5.73 -6.34
C THR A 356 -11.88 6.20 -6.09
N ASN A 357 -11.49 7.30 -6.69
CA ASN A 357 -10.25 8.00 -6.39
C ASN A 357 -10.50 9.48 -6.15
N THR A 358 -9.94 9.98 -5.07
CA THR A 358 -9.87 11.40 -4.75
C THR A 358 -8.42 11.85 -4.81
N LEU A 359 -8.12 12.81 -5.66
CA LEU A 359 -6.75 13.25 -5.94
C LEU A 359 -6.11 14.04 -4.82
N TYR A 360 -6.86 14.99 -4.28
CA TYR A 360 -6.40 15.92 -3.27
C TYR A 360 -7.55 16.20 -2.29
N GLN A 361 -7.30 15.99 -1.02
CA GLN A 361 -8.28 16.24 0.04
C GLN A 361 -7.84 17.47 0.81
N THR A 362 -8.53 18.61 0.60
CA THR A 362 -8.25 19.87 1.30
C THR A 362 -8.69 19.88 2.76
N LYS A 363 -9.43 18.85 3.20
CA LYS A 363 -10.04 18.81 4.54
C LYS A 363 -9.07 18.36 5.63
N ASP A 364 -8.17 17.42 5.32
CA ASP A 364 -7.38 16.75 6.35
C ASP A 364 -5.91 17.23 6.36
N GLU A 365 -5.30 17.43 5.18
CA GLU A 365 -3.91 17.87 5.05
C GLU A 365 -3.74 18.74 3.82
N ARG A 366 -2.99 19.82 3.95
CA ARG A 366 -2.75 20.81 2.89
C ARG A 366 -1.32 20.77 2.42
N ILE A 367 -1.12 20.96 1.12
CA ILE A 367 0.21 21.27 0.57
C ILE A 367 0.36 22.77 0.56
N ASN A 368 1.01 23.32 1.56
CA ASN A 368 1.21 24.74 1.71
C ASN A 368 2.44 25.20 0.93
N ILE A 369 2.29 26.30 0.19
CA ILE A 369 3.35 26.95 -0.58
C ILE A 369 3.75 28.24 0.13
N LEU A 370 5.05 28.36 0.45
CA LEU A 370 5.66 29.57 0.97
C LEU A 370 6.13 30.45 -0.19
N PHE A 371 5.55 31.64 -0.33
CA PHE A 371 5.92 32.64 -1.34
C PHE A 371 7.09 33.50 -0.85
N LYS A 372 7.76 34.19 -1.79
CA LYS A 372 8.90 35.08 -1.48
C LYS A 372 8.53 36.27 -0.62
N ASP A 373 7.28 36.72 -0.67
CA ASP A 373 6.74 37.80 0.16
C ASP A 373 6.37 37.35 1.58
N GLY A 374 6.58 36.08 1.90
CA GLY A 374 6.23 35.45 3.18
C GLY A 374 4.78 34.98 3.27
N SER A 375 3.96 35.19 2.24
CA SER A 375 2.59 34.67 2.24
C SER A 375 2.57 33.15 2.07
N ILE A 376 1.55 32.52 2.68
CA ILE A 376 1.35 31.06 2.62
C ILE A 376 -0.01 30.79 1.98
N LYS A 377 -0.05 29.95 0.94
CA LYS A 377 -1.28 29.53 0.28
C LYS A 377 -1.27 28.01 0.05
N ASP A 378 -2.45 27.41 0.17
CA ASP A 378 -2.63 26.02 -0.27
C ASP A 378 -2.43 25.91 -1.79
N ILE A 379 -1.84 24.80 -2.25
CA ILE A 379 -1.59 24.56 -3.69
C ILE A 379 -2.86 24.68 -4.53
N SER A 380 -4.03 24.33 -3.99
CA SER A 380 -5.32 24.42 -4.69
C SER A 380 -5.82 25.86 -4.89
N LEU A 381 -5.26 26.83 -4.16
CA LEU A 381 -5.63 28.25 -4.25
C LEU A 381 -4.68 29.06 -5.14
N ILE A 382 -3.69 28.41 -5.72
CA ILE A 382 -2.74 29.04 -6.62
C ILE A 382 -3.40 29.10 -8.00
N ASP A 383 -3.36 30.27 -8.63
CA ASP A 383 -3.94 30.51 -9.96
C ASP A 383 -3.08 29.79 -11.02
N ASN A 384 -3.30 28.47 -11.10
CA ASN A 384 -2.67 27.62 -12.09
C ASN A 384 -3.73 26.71 -12.72
N ALA A 385 -3.87 26.83 -14.04
CA ALA A 385 -4.93 26.21 -14.83
C ALA A 385 -5.02 24.68 -14.71
N LEU A 386 -3.92 24.00 -14.34
CA LEU A 386 -3.89 22.54 -14.22
C LEU A 386 -4.49 22.04 -12.89
N ILE A 387 -4.45 22.85 -11.83
CA ILE A 387 -4.86 22.43 -10.48
C ILE A 387 -6.29 22.85 -10.16
N HIS A 388 -6.71 24.04 -10.62
CA HIS A 388 -7.93 24.73 -10.14
C HIS A 388 -9.26 23.99 -10.38
N GLN A 389 -9.39 23.17 -11.41
CA GLN A 389 -10.70 22.62 -11.81
C GLN A 389 -10.88 21.11 -11.53
N ASN A 390 -9.83 20.34 -11.28
CA ASN A 390 -9.89 18.88 -11.32
C ASN A 390 -9.35 18.14 -10.09
N LEU A 391 -8.73 18.81 -9.12
CA LEU A 391 -8.04 18.12 -8.03
C LEU A 391 -8.98 17.64 -6.91
N SER A 392 -10.06 18.34 -6.64
CA SER A 392 -10.96 18.04 -5.50
C SER A 392 -12.15 17.15 -5.85
N ALA A 393 -12.39 16.90 -7.15
CA ALA A 393 -13.51 16.04 -7.56
C ALA A 393 -13.12 14.56 -7.46
N ALA A 394 -13.83 13.81 -6.62
CA ALA A 394 -13.73 12.36 -6.59
C ALA A 394 -14.19 11.79 -7.93
N VAL A 395 -13.32 11.03 -8.60
CA VAL A 395 -13.69 10.29 -9.80
C VAL A 395 -14.14 8.91 -9.40
N LYS A 396 -15.42 8.62 -9.65
CA LYS A 396 -16.05 7.33 -9.41
C LYS A 396 -16.22 6.60 -10.75
N LYS A 397 -15.87 5.32 -10.78
CA LYS A 397 -16.13 4.42 -11.90
C LYS A 397 -16.81 3.16 -11.41
N ASN A 398 -17.76 2.69 -12.19
CA ASN A 398 -18.46 1.43 -11.96
C ASN A 398 -17.80 0.33 -12.76
N TYR A 399 -17.69 -0.87 -12.18
CA TYR A 399 -17.18 -2.03 -12.89
C TYR A 399 -18.11 -3.22 -12.77
N ILE A 400 -18.07 -4.10 -13.77
CA ILE A 400 -18.66 -5.45 -13.75
C ILE A 400 -17.57 -6.45 -14.05
N CYS A 401 -17.43 -7.45 -13.21
CA CYS A 401 -16.56 -8.60 -13.39
C CYS A 401 -17.42 -9.79 -13.80
N GLN A 402 -17.08 -10.46 -14.89
CA GLN A 402 -17.82 -11.59 -15.44
C GLN A 402 -16.84 -12.72 -15.77
N LEU A 403 -17.08 -13.93 -15.29
CA LEU A 403 -16.37 -15.13 -15.67
C LEU A 403 -17.04 -15.72 -16.93
N LEU A 404 -16.20 -16.06 -17.95
CA LEU A 404 -16.63 -16.65 -19.21
C LEU A 404 -15.73 -17.83 -19.61
#